data_ccaa6cc40674bd022ff939305010b18f
#
_entry.id   ccaa6cc40674bd022ff939305010b18f
#
_cell.length_a   1.000
_cell.length_b   1.000
_cell.length_c   1.000
_cell.angle_alpha   90.00
_cell.angle_beta   90.00
_cell.angle_gamma   90.00
#
_symmetry.space_group_name_H-M   'P 1'
#
loop_
_entity.id
_entity.type
_entity.pdbx_description
1 polymer ?
#
loop_
_entity_poly.entity_id
_entity_poly.type
_entity_poly.pdbx_seq_one_letter_code
_entity_poly.pdbx_strand_id
1 'polypeptide(L)'
;MSSHLTIGTRDLARAVAFYDAVMAPLGIERIPSKYQAWASWQRPGEAPKLWVGLPFNKEPAHQGNGWMAAFSASSRKAVDEAYAAAISAGAQDEGAPGLRPHFAPGYYGAYVRDLDGNKIHFVCREEATGAASPPHALSLPNAE
;
A
#
# COMPACT_ATOMS: atom_id res chain seq x y z
N MET A 1 10.79 -0.25 -13.64
CA MET A 1 10.08 -1.17 -12.79
C MET A 1 10.80 -1.36 -11.50
N SER A 2 10.08 -1.34 -10.41
CA SER A 2 10.69 -1.46 -9.09
C SER A 2 10.92 -2.91 -8.73
N SER A 3 12.07 -3.21 -8.13
CA SER A 3 12.32 -4.55 -7.59
C SER A 3 11.73 -4.66 -6.19
N HIS A 4 11.80 -3.59 -5.42
CA HIS A 4 11.27 -3.58 -4.06
C HIS A 4 11.07 -2.14 -3.59
N LEU A 5 10.27 -2.00 -2.53
CA LEU A 5 10.06 -0.75 -1.81
C LEU A 5 10.54 -0.95 -0.40
N THR A 6 11.05 0.10 0.22
CA THR A 6 11.52 0.04 1.59
C THR A 6 10.86 1.13 2.41
N ILE A 7 10.28 0.75 3.54
CA ILE A 7 9.59 1.66 4.44
C ILE A 7 10.19 1.53 5.83
N GLY A 8 10.43 2.63 6.49
CA GLY A 8 11.00 2.64 7.83
C GLY A 8 9.94 2.49 8.91
N THR A 9 10.33 1.85 10.01
CA THR A 9 9.49 1.78 11.21
C THR A 9 10.35 1.99 12.45
N ARG A 10 9.72 2.47 13.51
CA ARG A 10 10.37 2.59 14.82
C ARG A 10 10.16 1.37 15.68
N ASP A 11 9.27 0.47 15.28
CA ASP A 11 8.93 -0.72 16.07
C ASP A 11 8.56 -1.83 15.10
N LEU A 12 9.49 -2.74 14.86
CA LEU A 12 9.31 -3.77 13.83
C LEU A 12 8.18 -4.74 14.20
N ALA A 13 8.09 -5.16 15.46
CA ALA A 13 7.04 -6.10 15.84
C ALA A 13 5.64 -5.51 15.62
N ARG A 14 5.49 -4.24 15.95
CA ARG A 14 4.22 -3.52 15.73
C ARG A 14 3.93 -3.39 14.23
N ALA A 15 4.95 -3.06 13.46
CA ALA A 15 4.79 -2.93 12.01
C ALA A 15 4.44 -4.27 11.36
N VAL A 16 5.04 -5.37 11.82
CA VAL A 16 4.73 -6.69 11.28
C VAL A 16 3.26 -7.04 11.50
N ALA A 17 2.74 -6.82 12.70
CA ALA A 17 1.33 -7.09 12.96
C ALA A 17 0.42 -6.24 12.08
N PHE A 18 0.77 -4.96 11.90
CA PHE A 18 0.01 -4.05 11.06
C PHE A 18 0.01 -4.52 9.60
N TYR A 19 1.18 -4.75 9.03
CA TYR A 19 1.28 -5.10 7.62
C TYR A 19 0.78 -6.51 7.31
N ASP A 20 0.86 -7.45 8.25
CA ASP A 20 0.23 -8.76 8.06
C ASP A 20 -1.28 -8.60 7.83
N ALA A 21 -1.92 -7.78 8.65
CA ALA A 21 -3.37 -7.58 8.56
C ALA A 21 -3.78 -6.81 7.30
N VAL A 22 -3.01 -5.78 6.95
CA VAL A 22 -3.36 -4.87 5.87
C VAL A 22 -3.08 -5.47 4.50
N MET A 23 -2.00 -6.23 4.38
CA MET A 23 -1.59 -6.80 3.10
C MET A 23 -2.40 -8.04 2.71
N ALA A 24 -2.96 -8.76 3.69
CA ALA A 24 -3.70 -9.99 3.40
C ALA A 24 -4.84 -9.80 2.40
N PRO A 25 -5.72 -8.80 2.54
CA PRO A 25 -6.79 -8.60 1.55
C PRO A 25 -6.28 -8.32 0.15
N LEU A 26 -5.03 -7.87 0.02
CA LEU A 26 -4.41 -7.57 -1.27
C LEU A 26 -3.71 -8.78 -1.87
N GLY A 27 -3.75 -9.93 -1.18
CA GLY A 27 -3.05 -11.13 -1.63
C GLY A 27 -1.55 -11.05 -1.46
N ILE A 28 -1.08 -10.16 -0.58
CA ILE A 28 0.33 -9.97 -0.31
C ILE A 28 0.66 -10.63 1.03
N GLU A 29 1.63 -11.51 1.04
CA GLU A 29 1.94 -12.35 2.19
C GLU A 29 3.32 -12.05 2.72
N ARG A 30 3.49 -12.21 4.03
CA ARG A 30 4.80 -12.08 4.62
C ARG A 30 5.67 -13.26 4.21
N ILE A 31 6.90 -12.97 3.81
CA ILE A 31 7.85 -14.02 3.44
C ILE A 31 8.98 -14.06 4.47
N PRO A 32 9.63 -15.23 4.62
CA PRO A 32 10.72 -15.35 5.59
C PRO A 32 11.84 -14.36 5.31
N SER A 33 12.37 -13.77 6.37
CA SER A 33 13.48 -12.84 6.27
C SER A 33 14.62 -13.34 7.15
N LYS A 34 15.83 -13.30 6.60
CA LYS A 34 17.02 -13.63 7.38
C LYS A 34 17.56 -12.42 8.14
N TYR A 35 16.96 -11.26 7.95
CA TYR A 35 17.40 -10.04 8.60
C TYR A 35 16.54 -9.76 9.82
N GLN A 36 17.18 -9.57 10.98
CA GLN A 36 16.46 -9.35 12.22
C GLN A 36 15.75 -8.00 12.25
N ALA A 37 16.30 -7.01 11.57
CA ALA A 37 15.77 -5.65 11.59
C ALA A 37 14.73 -5.38 10.50
N TRP A 38 14.44 -6.37 9.63
CA TRP A 38 13.60 -6.16 8.45
C TRP A 38 12.67 -7.33 8.23
N ALA A 39 11.43 -7.03 7.89
CA ALA A 39 10.45 -8.01 7.44
C ALA A 39 10.04 -7.67 6.02
N SER A 40 9.55 -8.65 5.28
CA SER A 40 9.15 -8.42 3.90
C SER A 40 7.88 -9.14 3.53
N TRP A 41 7.18 -8.56 2.57
CA TRP A 41 5.92 -9.07 2.03
C TRP A 41 5.97 -9.06 0.52
N GLN A 42 5.28 -10.01 -0.09
CA GLN A 42 5.25 -10.11 -1.54
C GLN A 42 4.01 -10.86 -1.98
N ARG A 43 3.43 -10.44 -3.09
CA ARG A 43 2.42 -11.25 -3.74
C ARG A 43 3.15 -12.38 -4.43
N PRO A 44 2.70 -13.64 -4.24
CA PRO A 44 3.44 -14.77 -4.78
C PRO A 44 3.71 -14.62 -6.28
N GLY A 45 4.98 -14.77 -6.66
CA GLY A 45 5.39 -14.70 -8.05
C GLY A 45 5.45 -13.31 -8.65
N GLU A 46 5.23 -12.26 -7.87
CA GLU A 46 5.19 -10.90 -8.40
C GLU A 46 6.20 -10.00 -7.71
N ALA A 47 6.71 -9.04 -8.46
CA ALA A 47 7.47 -7.92 -7.93
C ALA A 47 6.51 -6.72 -7.84
N PRO A 48 6.81 -5.73 -7.02
CA PRO A 48 7.95 -5.63 -6.12
C PRO A 48 7.68 -6.28 -4.76
N LYS A 49 8.74 -6.46 -4.00
CA LYS A 49 8.63 -6.79 -2.58
C LYS A 49 8.44 -5.52 -1.77
N LEU A 50 7.76 -5.65 -0.66
CA LEU A 50 7.74 -4.59 0.34
C LEU A 50 8.66 -5.01 1.49
N TRP A 51 9.59 -4.13 1.84
CA TRP A 51 10.43 -4.29 3.02
C TRP A 51 10.05 -3.25 4.05
N VAL A 52 9.90 -3.66 5.29
CA VAL A 52 9.64 -2.74 6.40
C VAL A 52 10.68 -3.03 7.48
N GLY A 53 11.33 -2.01 7.98
CA GLY A 53 12.35 -2.25 8.99
C GLY A 53 12.95 -0.99 9.59
N LEU A 54 13.94 -1.22 10.43
CA LEU A 54 14.63 -0.13 11.12
C LEU A 54 15.61 0.53 10.14
N PRO A 55 15.73 1.86 10.16
CA PRO A 55 16.62 2.54 9.23
C PRO A 55 18.07 2.08 9.36
N PHE A 56 18.76 2.03 8.23
CA PHE A 56 20.14 1.56 8.17
C PHE A 56 21.07 2.39 9.06
N ASN A 57 20.82 3.69 9.18
CA ASN A 57 21.66 4.58 9.99
C ASN A 57 21.35 4.51 11.48
N LYS A 58 20.39 3.65 11.87
CA LYS A 58 20.00 3.43 13.27
C LYS A 58 19.36 4.64 13.95
N GLU A 59 19.03 5.67 13.18
CA GLU A 59 18.26 6.77 13.70
C GLU A 59 16.77 6.39 13.65
N PRO A 60 15.91 7.01 14.46
CA PRO A 60 14.48 6.73 14.40
C PRO A 60 13.91 7.00 13.03
N ALA A 61 13.04 6.12 12.55
CA ALA A 61 12.37 6.32 11.27
C ALA A 61 11.42 7.50 11.34
N HIS A 62 11.31 8.22 10.23
CA HIS A 62 10.28 9.24 10.07
C HIS A 62 9.77 9.17 8.63
N GLN A 63 8.54 9.63 8.43
CA GLN A 63 7.94 9.60 7.11
C GLN A 63 8.58 10.64 6.20
N GLY A 64 8.57 10.36 4.90
CA GLY A 64 9.01 11.33 3.92
C GLY A 64 7.84 12.20 3.48
N ASN A 65 8.04 13.50 3.44
CA ASN A 65 7.03 14.41 2.92
C ASN A 65 7.00 14.29 1.40
N GLY A 66 5.83 13.96 0.85
CA GLY A 66 5.69 13.78 -0.59
C GLY A 66 5.91 12.35 -1.05
N TRP A 67 6.21 11.42 -0.13
CA TRP A 67 6.41 10.01 -0.46
C TRP A 67 5.16 9.21 -0.15
N MET A 68 4.89 8.20 -0.97
CA MET A 68 3.72 7.34 -0.79
C MET A 68 3.97 6.00 -1.45
N ALA A 69 3.59 4.92 -0.79
CA ALA A 69 3.61 3.60 -1.39
C ALA A 69 2.20 3.24 -1.81
N ALA A 70 2.01 2.87 -3.07
CA ALA A 70 0.71 2.48 -3.60
C ALA A 70 0.71 1.00 -3.92
N PHE A 71 -0.34 0.32 -3.48
CA PHE A 71 -0.49 -1.13 -3.68
C PHE A 71 -1.74 -1.40 -4.50
N SER A 72 -1.59 -2.21 -5.54
CA SER A 72 -2.71 -2.60 -6.38
C SER A 72 -3.60 -3.60 -5.67
N ALA A 73 -4.89 -3.43 -5.82
CA ALA A 73 -5.91 -4.37 -5.33
C ALA A 73 -6.67 -4.94 -6.51
N SER A 74 -7.04 -6.21 -6.43
CA SER A 74 -7.76 -6.88 -7.51
C SER A 74 -9.22 -6.49 -7.62
N SER A 75 -9.77 -5.86 -6.57
CA SER A 75 -11.17 -5.47 -6.55
C SER A 75 -11.36 -4.29 -5.61
N ARG A 76 -12.50 -3.62 -5.77
CA ARG A 76 -12.88 -2.55 -4.84
C ARG A 76 -13.09 -3.09 -3.44
N LYS A 77 -13.60 -4.32 -3.34
CA LYS A 77 -13.77 -4.99 -2.05
C LYS A 77 -12.43 -5.14 -1.34
N ALA A 78 -11.38 -5.51 -2.06
CA ALA A 78 -10.05 -5.64 -1.48
C ALA A 78 -9.54 -4.30 -0.96
N VAL A 79 -9.80 -3.20 -1.67
CA VAL A 79 -9.47 -1.86 -1.20
C VAL A 79 -10.19 -1.57 0.12
N ASP A 80 -11.50 -1.84 0.16
CA ASP A 80 -12.29 -1.60 1.36
C ASP A 80 -11.78 -2.41 2.54
N GLU A 81 -11.44 -3.67 2.31
CA GLU A 81 -10.96 -4.57 3.36
C GLU A 81 -9.58 -4.15 3.87
N ALA A 82 -8.68 -3.76 2.97
CA ALA A 82 -7.36 -3.31 3.38
C ALA A 82 -7.46 -2.01 4.20
N TYR A 83 -8.30 -1.09 3.76
CA TYR A 83 -8.53 0.15 4.49
C TYR A 83 -9.11 -0.14 5.88
N ALA A 84 -10.13 -1.00 5.96
CA ALA A 84 -10.76 -1.33 7.23
C ALA A 84 -9.76 -2.01 8.18
N ALA A 85 -8.92 -2.91 7.66
CA ALA A 85 -7.90 -3.56 8.45
C ALA A 85 -6.87 -2.54 8.97
N ALA A 86 -6.49 -1.58 8.13
CA ALA A 86 -5.54 -0.55 8.52
C ALA A 86 -6.10 0.33 9.65
N ILE A 87 -7.33 0.80 9.49
CA ILE A 87 -7.97 1.63 10.52
C ILE A 87 -8.11 0.83 11.81
N SER A 88 -8.54 -0.42 11.72
CA SER A 88 -8.68 -1.28 12.90
C SER A 88 -7.35 -1.50 13.61
N ALA A 89 -6.25 -1.51 12.86
CA ALA A 89 -4.92 -1.69 13.42
C ALA A 89 -4.27 -0.38 13.89
N GLY A 90 -4.98 0.74 13.81
CA GLY A 90 -4.50 2.01 14.36
C GLY A 90 -4.01 3.02 13.34
N ALA A 91 -4.19 2.76 12.05
CA ALA A 91 -3.80 3.71 11.03
C ALA A 91 -4.66 4.97 11.08
N GLN A 92 -4.10 6.06 10.58
CA GLN A 92 -4.83 7.31 10.47
C GLN A 92 -5.45 7.40 9.08
N ASP A 93 -6.71 7.82 9.02
CA ASP A 93 -7.41 8.04 7.76
C ASP A 93 -6.79 9.22 7.00
N GLU A 94 -6.55 9.01 5.69
CA GLU A 94 -6.10 10.06 4.79
C GLU A 94 -6.97 10.11 3.54
N GLY A 95 -8.06 9.36 3.53
CA GLY A 95 -9.01 9.34 2.42
C GLY A 95 -9.73 8.00 2.36
N ALA A 96 -10.99 7.97 2.78
CA ALA A 96 -11.80 6.75 2.81
C ALA A 96 -11.98 6.17 1.41
N PRO A 97 -12.28 4.87 1.31
CA PRO A 97 -12.47 4.24 0.00
C PRO A 97 -13.51 4.94 -0.85
N GLY A 98 -13.20 5.13 -2.11
CA GLY A 98 -14.11 5.77 -3.04
C GLY A 98 -13.48 6.00 -4.39
N LEU A 99 -14.31 6.41 -5.33
CA LEU A 99 -13.84 6.74 -6.66
C LEU A 99 -13.02 8.03 -6.65
N ARG A 100 -12.00 8.05 -7.47
CA ARG A 100 -11.16 9.24 -7.70
C ARG A 100 -11.18 9.55 -9.21
N PRO A 101 -12.32 10.03 -9.72
CA PRO A 101 -12.49 10.18 -11.17
C PRO A 101 -11.51 11.16 -11.79
N HIS A 102 -10.94 12.07 -11.01
CA HIS A 102 -9.94 12.99 -11.53
C HIS A 102 -8.63 12.31 -11.89
N PHE A 103 -8.37 11.08 -11.38
CA PHE A 103 -7.21 10.33 -11.83
C PHE A 103 -7.54 9.48 -13.04
N ALA A 104 -8.67 8.79 -13.03
CA ALA A 104 -9.14 8.00 -14.15
C ALA A 104 -10.56 7.49 -13.87
N PRO A 105 -11.37 7.23 -14.91
CA PRO A 105 -12.63 6.54 -14.69
C PRO A 105 -12.36 5.18 -14.06
N GLY A 106 -13.11 4.81 -13.07
CA GLY A 106 -12.93 3.53 -12.40
C GLY A 106 -11.80 3.46 -11.40
N TYR A 107 -11.06 4.55 -11.22
CA TYR A 107 -9.98 4.59 -10.22
C TYR A 107 -10.61 4.65 -8.84
N TYR A 108 -10.50 3.53 -8.10
CA TYR A 108 -11.09 3.40 -6.76
C TYR A 108 -9.98 3.21 -5.75
N GLY A 109 -9.89 4.06 -4.77
CA GLY A 109 -8.76 4.00 -3.86
C GLY A 109 -9.05 4.52 -2.47
N ALA A 110 -8.11 4.27 -1.59
CA ALA A 110 -8.14 4.74 -0.21
C ALA A 110 -6.73 5.07 0.25
N TYR A 111 -6.61 5.94 1.22
CA TYR A 111 -5.33 6.40 1.73
C TYR A 111 -5.32 6.32 3.25
N VAL A 112 -4.21 5.87 3.81
CA VAL A 112 -4.00 5.86 5.27
C VAL A 112 -2.57 6.28 5.58
N ARG A 113 -2.32 6.62 6.83
CA ARG A 113 -0.97 6.71 7.39
C ARG A 113 -0.78 5.50 8.27
N ASP A 114 0.34 4.80 8.11
CA ASP A 114 0.62 3.65 8.96
C ASP A 114 1.04 4.13 10.37
N LEU A 115 1.43 3.21 11.23
CA LEU A 115 1.73 3.52 12.63
C LEU A 115 2.97 4.41 12.80
N ASP A 116 3.76 4.56 11.77
CA ASP A 116 4.94 5.43 11.76
C ASP A 116 4.72 6.69 10.93
N GLY A 117 3.50 6.88 10.42
CA GLY A 117 3.17 8.06 9.62
C GLY A 117 3.44 7.93 8.14
N ASN A 118 3.86 6.77 7.67
CA ASN A 118 4.09 6.55 6.23
C ASN A 118 2.77 6.53 5.48
N LYS A 119 2.70 7.24 4.37
CA LYS A 119 1.47 7.29 3.59
C LYS A 119 1.36 6.07 2.69
N ILE A 120 0.23 5.39 2.79
CA ILE A 120 -0.05 4.15 2.06
C ILE A 120 -1.33 4.33 1.27
N HIS A 121 -1.34 3.84 0.04
CA HIS A 121 -2.47 3.94 -0.86
C HIS A 121 -2.85 2.55 -1.35
N PHE A 122 -4.14 2.24 -1.33
CA PHE A 122 -4.69 1.02 -1.91
C PHE A 122 -5.52 1.42 -3.12
N VAL A 123 -5.29 0.79 -4.27
CA VAL A 123 -5.99 1.21 -5.49
C VAL A 123 -6.40 0.03 -6.35
N CYS A 124 -7.66 0.09 -6.79
CA CYS A 124 -8.19 -0.79 -7.83
C CYS A 124 -8.52 0.12 -9.01
N ARG A 125 -7.82 -0.08 -10.13
CA ARG A 125 -8.03 0.79 -11.28
C ARG A 125 -9.28 0.43 -12.05
N GLU A 126 -9.65 -0.84 -11.99
CA GLU A 126 -10.92 -1.26 -12.50
C GLU A 126 -11.19 -2.66 -12.05
N GLU A 127 -12.44 -2.93 -11.74
CA GLU A 127 -12.79 -4.28 -11.40
C GLU A 127 -12.88 -5.09 -12.67
N ALA A 128 -12.54 -6.37 -12.57
CA ALA A 128 -12.64 -7.26 -13.69
C ALA A 128 -14.12 -7.51 -13.95
N THR A 129 -14.71 -6.71 -14.79
CA THR A 129 -16.09 -6.86 -15.18
C THR A 129 -16.22 -7.52 -16.53
N GLY A 130 -15.11 -7.84 -17.14
CA GLY A 130 -15.12 -8.36 -18.50
C GLY A 130 -15.05 -7.28 -19.54
N ALA A 131 -15.12 -6.03 -19.18
CA ALA A 131 -15.01 -4.93 -20.12
C ALA A 131 -13.57 -4.52 -20.30
N ALA A 132 -13.15 -4.42 -21.53
CA ALA A 132 -11.79 -3.98 -21.82
C ALA A 132 -11.67 -2.51 -21.53
N SER A 133 -10.55 -2.12 -20.96
CA SER A 133 -10.27 -0.73 -20.78
C SER A 133 -10.08 -0.06 -22.10
N PRO A 134 -10.56 1.15 -22.25
CA PRO A 134 -10.19 1.93 -23.40
C PRO A 134 -8.71 2.19 -23.37
N PRO A 135 -8.07 2.02 -24.46
CA PRO A 135 -6.67 2.26 -24.51
C PRO A 135 -6.40 3.70 -24.21
N HIS A 136 -6.07 4.18 -23.40
CA HIS A 136 -5.59 5.32 -23.01
C HIS A 136 -5.76 6.30 -22.89
N ALA A 137 -6.23 6.60 -22.74
CA ALA A 137 -6.49 7.72 -22.48
C ALA A 137 -5.76 8.40 -21.56
N LEU A 138 -5.09 9.06 -21.79
CA LEU A 138 -4.32 9.53 -21.02
C LEU A 138 -4.17 10.77 -20.82
N SER A 139 -5.04 11.60 -20.82
CA SER A 139 -4.88 12.90 -20.28
C SER A 139 -4.72 12.72 -18.86
N LEU A 140 -3.57 12.94 -18.42
CA LEU A 140 -3.35 12.97 -17.04
C LEU A 140 -4.04 14.16 -16.52
N PRO A 141 -4.84 14.03 -15.53
CA PRO A 141 -5.39 15.16 -14.86
C PRO A 141 -4.25 15.93 -14.24
N ASN A 142 -4.39 17.22 -14.22
CA ASN A 142 -3.45 18.00 -13.50
C ASN A 142 -3.53 17.60 -12.09
N ALA A 143 -2.43 17.32 -11.56
CA ALA A 143 -2.41 16.86 -10.24
C ALA A 143 -2.78 17.98 -9.33
N GLU A 144 -3.52 17.77 -8.40
CA GLU A 144 -3.77 18.70 -7.46
C GLU A 144 -3.55 18.15 -6.28
#